data_2c1b4c3a6bd5a2f399f18af894920043
#
_entry.id   2c1b4c3a6bd5a2f399f18af894920043
#
_cell.length_a   1.000
_cell.length_b   1.000
_cell.length_c   1.000
_cell.angle_alpha   90.00
_cell.angle_beta   90.00
_cell.angle_gamma   90.00
#
_symmetry.space_group_name_H-M   'P 1'
#
loop_
_entity.id
_entity.type
_entity.pdbx_description
1 polymer ?
#
loop_
_entity_poly.entity_id
_entity_poly.type
_entity_poly.pdbx_seq_one_letter_code
_entity_poly.pdbx_strand_id
1 'polypeptide(L)'
;MKRTLRLLLTVGLSLVCVSLFAQKFPNYPIPQQPDTLRILGIGNSFTDDGMMYLPELLEAAGIRNVVLGRLYIAGCSLERHCREYAGNAPAYIYYKSTSNRWETVSKKATLLDGIADERWDVVVLQQASGKSGIYPTYQPWFGRLVEIVRWCCPNAGACIAWQQTWA
;
A
#
# COMPACT_ATOMS: atom_id res chain seq x y z
N MET A 1 -32.54 -50.09 -7.27
CA MET A 1 -32.74 -48.94 -8.20
C MET A 1 -32.97 -47.61 -7.51
N LYS A 2 -33.87 -47.44 -6.53
CA LYS A 2 -34.16 -46.11 -5.92
C LYS A 2 -33.00 -45.53 -5.08
N ARG A 3 -32.12 -46.34 -4.46
CA ARG A 3 -30.97 -45.86 -3.68
C ARG A 3 -29.80 -45.38 -4.54
N THR A 4 -29.50 -46.07 -5.62
CA THR A 4 -28.44 -45.70 -6.57
C THR A 4 -28.79 -44.40 -7.33
N LEU A 5 -30.07 -44.21 -7.66
CA LEU A 5 -30.52 -42.98 -8.29
C LEU A 5 -30.42 -41.75 -7.40
N ARG A 6 -30.68 -41.89 -6.06
CA ARG A 6 -30.53 -40.81 -5.09
C ARG A 6 -29.05 -40.45 -4.88
N LEU A 7 -28.15 -41.44 -4.87
CA LEU A 7 -26.71 -41.18 -4.73
C LEU A 7 -26.14 -40.44 -5.95
N LEU A 8 -26.57 -40.79 -7.14
CA LEU A 8 -26.15 -40.10 -8.37
C LEU A 8 -26.69 -38.66 -8.46
N LEU A 9 -27.91 -38.41 -7.95
CA LEU A 9 -28.47 -37.06 -7.89
C LEU A 9 -27.75 -36.17 -6.87
N THR A 10 -27.37 -36.72 -5.72
CA THR A 10 -26.62 -35.91 -4.70
C THR A 10 -25.19 -35.62 -5.13
N VAL A 11 -24.49 -36.55 -5.76
CA VAL A 11 -23.16 -36.34 -6.31
C VAL A 11 -23.19 -35.35 -7.48
N GLY A 12 -24.17 -35.45 -8.36
CA GLY A 12 -24.37 -34.50 -9.48
C GLY A 12 -24.66 -33.07 -8.99
N LEU A 13 -25.47 -32.93 -7.93
CA LEU A 13 -25.83 -31.62 -7.38
C LEU A 13 -24.64 -30.96 -6.64
N SER A 14 -23.82 -31.74 -5.95
CA SER A 14 -22.60 -31.21 -5.30
C SER A 14 -21.52 -30.78 -6.31
N LEU A 15 -21.38 -31.50 -7.45
CA LEU A 15 -20.46 -31.10 -8.51
C LEU A 15 -20.91 -29.80 -9.23
N VAL A 16 -22.22 -29.62 -9.41
CA VAL A 16 -22.76 -28.37 -9.98
C VAL A 16 -22.59 -27.19 -9.02
N CYS A 17 -22.76 -27.38 -7.71
CA CYS A 17 -22.49 -26.32 -6.73
C CYS A 17 -21.03 -25.89 -6.69
N VAL A 18 -20.07 -26.80 -6.82
CA VAL A 18 -18.65 -26.45 -6.84
C VAL A 18 -18.27 -25.64 -8.09
N SER A 19 -18.89 -25.93 -9.25
CA SER A 19 -18.64 -25.18 -10.46
C SER A 19 -19.27 -23.78 -10.49
N LEU A 20 -20.33 -23.54 -9.71
CA LEU A 20 -20.96 -22.22 -9.59
C LEU A 20 -20.18 -21.26 -8.71
N PHE A 21 -19.31 -21.76 -7.81
CA PHE A 21 -18.45 -20.93 -6.96
C PHE A 21 -17.06 -20.67 -7.55
N ALA A 22 -16.72 -21.29 -8.69
CA ALA A 22 -15.55 -20.89 -9.47
C ALA A 22 -15.86 -19.58 -10.22
N GLN A 23 -16.05 -18.48 -9.48
CA GLN A 23 -16.03 -17.16 -10.09
C GLN A 23 -14.68 -17.02 -10.77
N LYS A 24 -14.67 -17.00 -12.11
CA LYS A 24 -13.53 -16.51 -12.86
C LYS A 24 -13.31 -15.08 -12.39
N PHE A 25 -12.30 -14.87 -11.56
CA PHE A 25 -11.81 -13.52 -11.34
C PHE A 25 -11.55 -12.91 -12.72
N PRO A 26 -12.05 -11.70 -13.00
CA PRO A 26 -11.73 -11.06 -14.26
C PRO A 26 -10.22 -11.10 -14.42
N ASN A 27 -9.74 -11.56 -15.58
CA ASN A 27 -8.32 -11.48 -15.94
C ASN A 27 -7.98 -9.98 -16.00
N TYR A 28 -7.65 -9.40 -14.87
CA TYR A 28 -6.95 -8.13 -14.89
C TYR A 28 -5.62 -8.40 -15.60
N PRO A 29 -5.27 -7.67 -16.65
CA PRO A 29 -3.96 -7.78 -17.24
C PRO A 29 -2.96 -7.56 -16.10
N ILE A 30 -2.13 -8.55 -15.81
CA ILE A 30 -1.04 -8.40 -14.86
C ILE A 30 -0.20 -7.26 -15.44
N PRO A 31 -0.09 -6.10 -14.79
CA PRO A 31 0.75 -5.04 -15.27
C PRO A 31 2.14 -5.63 -15.54
N GLN A 32 2.75 -5.32 -16.68
CA GLN A 32 4.14 -5.70 -16.91
C GLN A 32 4.92 -5.22 -15.69
N GLN A 33 5.62 -6.15 -15.03
CA GLN A 33 6.43 -5.78 -13.88
C GLN A 33 7.47 -4.76 -14.38
N PRO A 34 7.55 -3.60 -13.77
CA PRO A 34 8.58 -2.63 -14.13
C PRO A 34 9.95 -3.25 -13.88
N ASP A 35 10.94 -2.90 -14.70
CA ASP A 35 12.33 -3.34 -14.51
C ASP A 35 12.84 -3.02 -13.11
N THR A 36 12.29 -1.98 -12.50
CA THR A 36 12.54 -1.57 -11.12
C THR A 36 11.21 -1.23 -10.45
N LEU A 37 10.88 -1.93 -9.37
CA LEU A 37 9.69 -1.65 -8.55
C LEU A 37 10.00 -0.55 -7.53
N ARG A 38 9.19 0.51 -7.50
CA ARG A 38 9.35 1.66 -6.60
C ARG A 38 8.16 1.80 -5.68
N ILE A 39 8.39 1.70 -4.37
CA ILE A 39 7.34 1.73 -3.34
C ILE A 39 7.64 2.85 -2.36
N LEU A 40 6.67 3.74 -2.13
CA LEU A 40 6.71 4.76 -1.10
C LEU A 40 5.70 4.47 0.01
N GLY A 41 6.14 4.39 1.24
CA GLY A 41 5.26 4.40 2.41
C GLY A 41 5.14 5.81 3.00
N ILE A 42 3.92 6.28 3.22
CA ILE A 42 3.63 7.56 3.87
C ILE A 42 2.84 7.26 5.15
N GLY A 43 3.46 7.48 6.31
CA GLY A 43 2.77 7.15 7.56
C GLY A 43 3.56 7.42 8.84
N ASN A 44 3.40 6.51 9.78
CA ASN A 44 3.96 6.59 11.13
C ASN A 44 4.66 5.26 11.50
N SER A 45 4.74 4.93 12.79
CA SER A 45 5.41 3.71 13.28
C SER A 45 4.87 2.41 12.65
N PHE A 46 3.61 2.35 12.23
CA PHE A 46 3.08 1.18 11.53
C PHE A 46 3.66 1.04 10.11
N THR A 47 3.90 2.15 9.41
CA THR A 47 4.63 2.10 8.13
C THR A 47 6.07 1.71 8.36
N ASP A 48 6.70 2.21 9.42
CA ASP A 48 8.05 1.81 9.82
C ASP A 48 8.12 0.30 10.05
N ASP A 49 7.24 -0.23 10.89
CA ASP A 49 7.18 -1.66 11.21
C ASP A 49 6.93 -2.53 9.96
N GLY A 50 5.98 -2.12 9.12
CA GLY A 50 5.66 -2.85 7.89
C GLY A 50 6.74 -2.82 6.81
N MET A 51 7.62 -1.84 6.82
CA MET A 51 8.66 -1.66 5.80
C MET A 51 10.10 -1.93 6.32
N MET A 52 10.30 -2.00 7.62
CA MET A 52 11.64 -2.08 8.23
C MET A 52 12.47 -3.22 7.65
N TYR A 53 11.91 -4.41 7.54
CA TYR A 53 12.56 -5.62 7.05
C TYR A 53 12.28 -5.93 5.59
N LEU A 54 11.57 -5.04 4.89
CA LEU A 54 11.18 -5.27 3.49
C LEU A 54 12.39 -5.41 2.55
N PRO A 55 13.48 -4.63 2.69
CA PRO A 55 14.68 -4.83 1.87
C PRO A 55 15.25 -6.24 1.96
N GLU A 56 15.42 -6.76 3.18
CA GLU A 56 15.98 -8.09 3.42
C GLU A 56 15.04 -9.20 2.95
N LEU A 57 13.72 -9.02 3.11
CA LEU A 57 12.71 -9.97 2.65
C LEU A 57 12.70 -10.07 1.12
N LEU A 58 12.79 -8.93 0.42
CA LEU A 58 12.86 -8.88 -1.03
C LEU A 58 14.14 -9.54 -1.56
N GLU A 59 15.27 -9.28 -0.91
CA GLU A 59 16.54 -9.93 -1.25
C GLU A 59 16.46 -11.45 -1.07
N ALA A 60 15.93 -11.92 0.06
CA ALA A 60 15.75 -13.34 0.35
C ALA A 60 14.79 -14.02 -0.64
N ALA A 61 13.81 -13.29 -1.15
CA ALA A 61 12.89 -13.75 -2.19
C ALA A 61 13.51 -13.70 -3.61
N GLY A 62 14.75 -13.25 -3.76
CA GLY A 62 15.41 -13.06 -5.05
C GLY A 62 14.88 -11.88 -5.87
N ILE A 63 14.04 -11.02 -5.27
CA ILE A 63 13.50 -9.83 -5.91
C ILE A 63 14.55 -8.72 -5.79
N ARG A 64 15.14 -8.38 -6.91
CA ARG A 64 16.15 -7.32 -7.03
C ARG A 64 15.55 -6.13 -7.77
N ASN A 65 16.25 -5.05 -7.90
CA ASN A 65 15.78 -3.84 -8.56
C ASN A 65 14.53 -3.25 -7.89
N VAL A 66 14.61 -3.03 -6.59
CA VAL A 66 13.56 -2.37 -5.81
C VAL A 66 14.10 -1.08 -5.20
N VAL A 67 13.33 -0.03 -5.30
CA VAL A 67 13.55 1.25 -4.60
C VAL A 67 12.44 1.42 -3.58
N LEU A 68 12.81 1.58 -2.32
CA LEU A 68 11.84 1.81 -1.25
C LEU A 68 12.04 3.21 -0.70
N GLY A 69 10.95 3.92 -0.48
CA GLY A 69 10.91 5.21 0.20
C GLY A 69 9.99 5.16 1.41
N ARG A 70 10.31 5.95 2.44
CA ARG A 70 9.51 6.01 3.66
C ARG A 70 9.50 7.43 4.22
N LEU A 71 8.33 8.07 4.18
CA LEU A 71 8.06 9.36 4.80
C LEU A 71 7.40 9.15 6.16
N TYR A 72 8.13 9.46 7.21
CA TYR A 72 7.77 9.15 8.58
C TYR A 72 7.51 10.40 9.43
N ILE A 73 6.38 10.41 10.13
CA ILE A 73 6.13 11.26 11.30
C ILE A 73 5.48 10.41 12.39
N ALA A 74 6.00 10.43 13.62
CA ALA A 74 5.45 9.67 14.73
C ALA A 74 3.96 9.97 14.97
N GLY A 75 3.11 8.93 15.06
CA GLY A 75 1.67 9.05 15.32
C GLY A 75 0.89 9.86 14.28
N CYS A 76 1.43 10.07 13.08
CA CYS A 76 0.80 10.90 12.06
C CYS A 76 -0.54 10.34 11.59
N SER A 77 -1.56 11.19 11.56
CA SER A 77 -2.87 10.89 11.00
C SER A 77 -3.02 11.44 9.58
N LEU A 78 -4.03 10.96 8.84
CA LEU A 78 -4.39 11.50 7.52
C LEU A 78 -4.56 13.02 7.53
N GLU A 79 -5.26 13.55 8.54
CA GLU A 79 -5.43 14.99 8.72
C GLU A 79 -4.09 15.70 8.84
N ARG A 80 -3.17 15.16 9.64
CA ARG A 80 -1.86 15.77 9.85
C ARG A 80 -1.03 15.77 8.58
N HIS A 81 -1.01 14.68 7.82
CA HIS A 81 -0.32 14.66 6.51
C HIS A 81 -0.82 15.79 5.58
N CYS A 82 -2.13 16.00 5.50
CA CYS A 82 -2.70 17.08 4.68
C CYS A 82 -2.33 18.49 5.20
N ARG A 83 -2.27 18.68 6.51
CA ARG A 83 -1.86 19.96 7.12
C ARG A 83 -0.37 20.26 6.88
N GLU A 84 0.49 19.27 7.06
CA GLU A 84 1.93 19.42 6.81
C GLU A 84 2.20 19.72 5.33
N TYR A 85 1.45 19.12 4.41
CA TYR A 85 1.51 19.46 2.98
C TYR A 85 1.08 20.90 2.73
N ALA A 86 -0.05 21.33 3.27
CA ALA A 86 -0.57 22.69 3.07
C ALA A 86 0.39 23.77 3.59
N GLY A 87 1.10 23.48 4.69
CA GLY A 87 2.12 24.36 5.26
C GLY A 87 3.51 24.19 4.64
N ASN A 88 3.69 23.29 3.69
CA ASN A 88 4.99 22.86 3.15
C ASN A 88 6.01 22.63 4.27
N ALA A 89 5.56 21.96 5.35
CA ALA A 89 6.33 21.81 6.57
C ALA A 89 7.41 20.73 6.44
N PRO A 90 8.67 21.01 6.84
CA PRO A 90 9.77 20.03 6.84
C PRO A 90 9.67 19.09 8.06
N ALA A 91 8.52 18.39 8.18
CA ALA A 91 8.14 17.64 9.38
C ALA A 91 8.50 16.15 9.30
N TYR A 92 8.91 15.66 8.14
CA TYR A 92 9.16 14.25 7.91
C TYR A 92 10.62 13.86 8.09
N ILE A 93 10.83 12.64 8.60
CA ILE A 93 12.08 11.93 8.34
C ILE A 93 11.86 11.14 7.06
N TYR A 94 12.71 11.37 6.07
CA TYR A 94 12.67 10.63 4.81
C TYR A 94 13.80 9.62 4.77
N TYR A 95 13.42 8.36 4.59
CA TYR A 95 14.34 7.24 4.42
C TYR A 95 14.19 6.68 3.00
N LYS A 96 15.29 6.16 2.45
CA LYS A 96 15.31 5.48 1.17
C LYS A 96 16.17 4.23 1.21
N SER A 97 15.80 3.21 0.46
CA SER A 97 16.60 2.01 0.26
C SER A 97 16.71 1.72 -1.23
N THR A 98 17.92 1.67 -1.74
CA THR A 98 18.25 1.33 -3.13
C THR A 98 19.18 0.12 -3.22
N SER A 99 19.73 -0.32 -2.09
CA SER A 99 20.77 -1.36 -1.98
C SER A 99 20.53 -2.27 -0.76
N ASN A 100 19.27 -2.64 -0.52
CA ASN A 100 18.84 -3.52 0.57
C ASN A 100 19.11 -2.98 1.98
N ARG A 101 19.40 -1.69 2.13
CA ARG A 101 19.59 -1.02 3.42
C ARG A 101 18.86 0.31 3.44
N TRP A 102 18.29 0.63 4.60
CA TRP A 102 17.69 1.93 4.81
C TRP A 102 18.75 2.99 5.11
N GLU A 103 18.67 4.09 4.39
CA GLU A 103 19.47 5.29 4.63
C GLU A 103 18.56 6.48 4.93
N THR A 104 19.00 7.37 5.82
CA THR A 104 18.29 8.62 6.07
C THR A 104 18.66 9.63 5.01
N VAL A 105 17.73 9.97 4.13
CA VAL A 105 17.91 11.01 3.10
C VAL A 105 17.80 12.40 3.73
N SER A 106 16.78 12.61 4.59
CA SER A 106 16.57 13.88 5.27
C SER A 106 15.84 13.66 6.60
N LYS A 107 16.21 14.44 7.62
CA LYS A 107 15.47 14.53 8.89
C LYS A 107 14.47 15.69 8.91
N LYS A 108 14.41 16.47 7.84
CA LYS A 108 13.55 17.64 7.66
C LYS A 108 13.02 17.70 6.23
N ALA A 109 12.40 16.61 5.78
CA ALA A 109 11.74 16.56 4.49
C ALA A 109 10.31 17.09 4.58
N THR A 110 9.83 17.66 3.49
CA THR A 110 8.40 17.92 3.27
C THR A 110 7.73 16.68 2.70
N LEU A 111 6.41 16.64 2.68
CA LEU A 111 5.66 15.57 2.02
C LEU A 111 6.00 15.51 0.52
N LEU A 112 6.14 16.69 -0.10
CA LEU A 112 6.45 16.83 -1.51
C LEU A 112 7.83 16.27 -1.87
N ASP A 113 8.84 16.50 -1.02
CA ASP A 113 10.20 15.99 -1.27
C ASP A 113 10.21 14.47 -1.51
N GLY A 114 9.50 13.70 -0.69
CA GLY A 114 9.49 12.26 -0.85
C GLY A 114 8.56 11.78 -1.96
N ILE A 115 7.40 12.43 -2.18
CA ILE A 115 6.47 12.05 -3.25
C ILE A 115 7.08 12.30 -4.63
N ALA A 116 7.81 13.42 -4.80
CA ALA A 116 8.39 13.81 -6.09
C ALA A 116 9.77 13.19 -6.38
N ASP A 117 10.38 12.52 -5.41
CA ASP A 117 11.76 12.02 -5.53
C ASP A 117 11.91 10.89 -6.57
N GLU A 118 10.90 10.05 -6.71
CA GLU A 118 10.92 8.91 -7.64
C GLU A 118 9.61 8.80 -8.44
N ARG A 119 9.66 8.05 -9.53
CA ARG A 119 8.46 7.63 -10.27
C ARG A 119 7.83 6.42 -9.55
N TRP A 120 7.29 6.65 -8.36
CA TRP A 120 6.72 5.58 -7.53
C TRP A 120 5.68 4.76 -8.28
N ASP A 121 5.79 3.44 -8.22
CA ASP A 121 4.81 2.51 -8.78
C ASP A 121 3.67 2.25 -7.80
N VAL A 122 4.01 2.24 -6.50
CA VAL A 122 3.05 2.06 -5.41
C VAL A 122 3.29 3.11 -4.33
N VAL A 123 2.22 3.76 -3.89
CA VAL A 123 2.24 4.64 -2.72
C VAL A 123 1.30 4.06 -1.66
N VAL A 124 1.86 3.70 -0.51
CA VAL A 124 1.13 3.10 0.61
C VAL A 124 0.75 4.19 1.59
N LEU A 125 -0.54 4.28 1.92
CA LEU A 125 -1.11 5.21 2.89
C LEU A 125 -1.70 4.44 4.07
N GLN A 126 -1.82 5.09 5.22
CA GLN A 126 -2.45 4.53 6.43
C GLN A 126 -3.12 5.61 7.28
N GLN A 127 -3.99 5.19 8.19
CA GLN A 127 -4.48 6.04 9.28
C GLN A 127 -3.67 5.77 10.55
N ALA A 128 -3.55 6.75 11.44
CA ALA A 128 -3.04 6.52 12.80
C ALA A 128 -3.87 5.48 13.54
N SER A 129 -3.24 4.58 14.30
CA SER A 129 -3.91 3.45 14.96
C SER A 129 -5.08 3.89 15.84
N GLY A 130 -4.92 4.89 16.70
CA GLY A 130 -6.00 5.42 17.55
C GLY A 130 -7.17 6.07 16.78
N LYS A 131 -7.09 6.20 15.45
CA LYS A 131 -8.15 6.72 14.58
C LYS A 131 -8.62 5.68 13.55
N SER A 132 -7.96 4.55 13.43
CA SER A 132 -8.19 3.57 12.36
C SER A 132 -9.58 2.94 12.40
N GLY A 133 -10.17 2.75 13.57
CA GLY A 133 -11.55 2.27 13.75
C GLY A 133 -12.63 3.35 13.69
N ILE A 134 -12.27 4.63 13.48
CA ILE A 134 -13.19 5.75 13.57
C ILE A 134 -13.41 6.36 12.19
N TYR A 135 -14.39 5.84 11.44
CA TYR A 135 -14.65 6.24 10.05
C TYR A 135 -14.71 7.76 9.79
N PRO A 136 -15.37 8.60 10.62
CA PRO A 136 -15.38 10.05 10.39
C PRO A 136 -13.99 10.70 10.32
N THR A 137 -12.95 10.08 10.90
CA THR A 137 -11.58 10.61 10.88
C THR A 137 -10.88 10.45 9.54
N TYR A 138 -11.47 9.68 8.63
CA TYR A 138 -10.98 9.53 7.26
C TYR A 138 -11.46 10.68 6.36
N GLN A 139 -12.58 11.31 6.71
CA GLN A 139 -13.19 12.36 5.90
C GLN A 139 -12.78 13.76 6.37
N PRO A 140 -12.45 14.66 5.45
CA PRO A 140 -12.22 14.47 4.00
C PRO A 140 -10.77 14.07 3.68
N TRP A 141 -9.97 13.78 4.71
CA TRP A 141 -8.51 13.73 4.68
C TRP A 141 -7.95 12.62 3.79
N PHE A 142 -8.60 11.45 3.76
CA PHE A 142 -8.17 10.36 2.90
C PHE A 142 -8.23 10.76 1.42
N GLY A 143 -9.36 11.28 0.97
CA GLY A 143 -9.53 11.77 -0.41
C GLY A 143 -8.49 12.84 -0.75
N ARG A 144 -8.32 13.82 0.14
CA ARG A 144 -7.32 14.90 -0.05
C ARG A 144 -5.89 14.36 -0.16
N LEU A 145 -5.50 13.43 0.68
CA LEU A 145 -4.15 12.86 0.62
C LEU A 145 -3.95 12.06 -0.68
N VAL A 146 -4.95 11.32 -1.12
CA VAL A 146 -4.94 10.63 -2.42
C VAL A 146 -4.77 11.62 -3.57
N GLU A 147 -5.49 12.74 -3.55
CA GLU A 147 -5.37 13.80 -4.56
C GLU A 147 -3.96 14.41 -4.56
N ILE A 148 -3.40 14.72 -3.38
CA ILE A 148 -2.02 15.23 -3.25
C ILE A 148 -1.03 14.26 -3.89
N VAL A 149 -1.13 12.96 -3.55
CA VAL A 149 -0.24 11.95 -4.12
C VAL A 149 -0.38 11.89 -5.65
N ARG A 150 -1.61 11.85 -6.17
CA ARG A 150 -1.85 11.80 -7.62
C ARG A 150 -1.34 13.02 -8.35
N TRP A 151 -1.43 14.19 -7.73
CA TRP A 151 -0.98 15.44 -8.31
C TRP A 151 0.54 15.61 -8.29
N CYS A 152 1.19 15.17 -7.20
CA CYS A 152 2.60 15.41 -6.95
C CYS A 152 3.52 14.27 -7.43
N CYS A 153 2.99 13.04 -7.56
CA CYS A 153 3.78 11.89 -7.98
C CYS A 153 4.13 11.98 -9.47
N PRO A 154 5.41 11.86 -9.86
CA PRO A 154 5.81 11.89 -11.27
C PRO A 154 5.21 10.75 -12.11
N ASN A 155 4.76 9.67 -11.48
CA ASN A 155 4.06 8.56 -12.12
C ASN A 155 2.55 8.72 -11.96
N ALA A 156 1.86 9.22 -12.97
CA ALA A 156 0.40 9.36 -12.95
C ALA A 156 -0.36 8.03 -12.82
N GLY A 157 0.29 6.91 -13.14
CA GLY A 157 -0.25 5.55 -13.01
C GLY A 157 0.05 4.88 -11.66
N ALA A 158 0.63 5.59 -10.69
CA ALA A 158 0.96 5.02 -9.40
C ALA A 158 -0.26 4.37 -8.72
N CYS A 159 -0.10 3.13 -8.28
CA CYS A 159 -1.10 2.44 -7.48
C CYS A 159 -1.10 3.03 -6.06
N ILE A 160 -2.26 3.41 -5.53
CA ILE A 160 -2.40 3.81 -4.14
C ILE A 160 -2.90 2.60 -3.37
N ALA A 161 -2.07 2.12 -2.46
CA ALA A 161 -2.39 1.01 -1.56
C ALA A 161 -2.74 1.52 -0.17
N TRP A 162 -3.55 0.75 0.54
CA TRP A 162 -3.94 1.05 1.91
C TRP A 162 -3.35 0.02 2.87
N GLN A 163 -2.57 0.47 3.84
CA GLN A 163 -2.12 -0.35 4.97
C GLN A 163 -3.14 -0.23 6.10
N GLN A 164 -3.83 -1.30 6.40
CA GLN A 164 -4.73 -1.34 7.55
C GLN A 164 -3.93 -1.43 8.85
N THR A 165 -4.23 -0.52 9.77
CA THR A 165 -3.68 -0.53 11.13
C THR A 165 -4.74 -1.02 12.10
N TRP A 166 -4.31 -1.59 13.21
CA TRP A 166 -5.18 -1.95 14.34
C TRP A 166 -5.14 -0.85 15.41
N ALA A 167 -6.20 -0.76 16.19
CA ALA A 167 -6.30 0.14 17.35
C ALA A 167 -5.76 -0.54 18.60
#